data_f50b9535a0bf0e0f7b29195c9454fb72
#
_entry.id   f50b9535a0bf0e0f7b29195c9454fb72
#
_cell.length_a   1.000
_cell.length_b   1.000
_cell.length_c   1.000
_cell.angle_alpha   90.00
_cell.angle_beta   90.00
_cell.angle_gamma   90.00
#
_symmetry.space_group_name_H-M   'P 1'
#
loop_
_entity.id
_entity.type
_entity.pdbx_description
1 polymer ?
#
loop_
_entity_poly.entity_id
_entity_poly.type
_entity_poly.pdbx_seq_one_letter_code
_entity_poly.pdbx_strand_id
1 'polypeptide(L)'
;MLVKFLGPIVILISAMGVFAQKQKTLLAIFPHPDDESAIAEVLLQHAGMGYKVQLIIATDGKDGTRVTKIPAGDGLGKLRRDESRCAAKKLGIEEPIFLGIERLDTKIGVGNYFAQHKKFLKELTEKIPAIDPEFIITFGPDGDSTHSEHIVAGAAVTELLLREGWVQKYPLYYLSWTPEQGKLFDLGYVNKKYLNVRINYTQDEEDRALEIMPCYTTQYTPEEIANDRKSKIEDKSNAIYFRKFVVAKGSRDRF
;
A
#
# COMPACT_ATOMS: atom_id res chain seq x y z
N MET A 1 -35.27 -64.44 36.31
CA MET A 1 -34.78 -63.18 36.90
C MET A 1 -33.53 -62.76 36.08
N LEU A 2 -33.72 -61.89 35.11
CA LEU A 2 -32.64 -61.49 34.20
C LEU A 2 -32.12 -60.13 34.63
N VAL A 3 -30.89 -60.03 35.10
CA VAL A 3 -30.21 -58.83 35.50
C VAL A 3 -29.54 -58.23 34.21
N LYS A 4 -30.04 -57.06 33.73
CA LYS A 4 -29.41 -56.31 32.67
C LYS A 4 -28.30 -55.45 33.22
N PHE A 5 -27.05 -55.72 32.86
CA PHE A 5 -25.92 -54.84 33.08
C PHE A 5 -25.95 -53.71 32.06
N LEU A 6 -26.20 -52.48 32.48
CA LEU A 6 -25.90 -51.28 31.69
C LEU A 6 -24.45 -50.87 31.98
N GLY A 7 -23.59 -51.01 31.00
CA GLY A 7 -22.22 -50.47 31.04
C GLY A 7 -22.21 -48.95 30.78
N PRO A 8 -21.28 -48.19 31.39
CA PRO A 8 -21.21 -46.75 31.19
C PRO A 8 -20.72 -46.43 29.77
N ILE A 9 -21.47 -45.58 29.07
CA ILE A 9 -21.05 -44.97 27.79
C ILE A 9 -20.06 -43.86 28.13
N VAL A 10 -18.78 -44.07 27.84
CA VAL A 10 -17.74 -43.01 27.89
C VAL A 10 -17.80 -42.20 26.59
N ILE A 11 -18.33 -40.99 26.68
CA ILE A 11 -18.30 -40.03 25.56
C ILE A 11 -16.90 -39.40 25.54
N LEU A 12 -16.05 -39.83 24.62
CA LEU A 12 -14.79 -39.14 24.32
C LEU A 12 -15.13 -37.85 23.58
N ILE A 13 -15.09 -36.71 24.27
CA ILE A 13 -15.11 -35.38 23.65
C ILE A 13 -13.68 -35.12 23.13
N SER A 14 -13.45 -35.36 21.84
CA SER A 14 -12.23 -34.92 21.17
C SER A 14 -12.24 -33.40 21.10
N ALA A 15 -11.43 -32.74 21.94
CA ALA A 15 -11.14 -31.34 21.82
C ALA A 15 -10.35 -31.11 20.52
N MET A 16 -11.04 -30.83 19.43
CA MET A 16 -10.39 -30.28 18.21
C MET A 16 -9.87 -28.91 18.57
N GLY A 17 -8.57 -28.81 18.82
CA GLY A 17 -7.89 -27.53 18.95
C GLY A 17 -8.06 -26.76 17.66
N VAL A 18 -8.90 -25.74 17.66
CA VAL A 18 -8.97 -24.76 16.58
C VAL A 18 -7.67 -23.98 16.62
N PHE A 19 -6.69 -24.39 15.82
CA PHE A 19 -5.53 -23.54 15.54
C PHE A 19 -6.05 -22.30 14.82
N ALA A 20 -6.13 -21.19 15.52
CA ALA A 20 -6.44 -19.91 14.90
C ALA A 20 -5.37 -19.64 13.81
N GLN A 21 -5.77 -19.74 12.55
CA GLN A 21 -4.87 -19.41 11.44
C GLN A 21 -4.48 -17.94 11.58
N LYS A 22 -3.16 -17.65 11.58
CA LYS A 22 -2.66 -16.28 11.64
C LYS A 22 -3.31 -15.46 10.53
N GLN A 23 -3.94 -14.34 10.89
CA GLN A 23 -4.52 -13.42 9.91
C GLN A 23 -3.40 -12.91 8.99
N LYS A 24 -3.62 -13.02 7.69
CA LYS A 24 -2.70 -12.51 6.68
C LYS A 24 -2.72 -10.98 6.66
N THR A 25 -1.57 -10.37 6.45
CA THR A 25 -1.44 -8.91 6.38
C THR A 25 -0.93 -8.47 5.02
N LEU A 26 -1.62 -7.51 4.39
CA LEU A 26 -1.12 -6.71 3.28
C LEU A 26 -0.53 -5.43 3.87
N LEU A 27 0.71 -5.11 3.52
CA LEU A 27 1.35 -3.86 3.88
C LEU A 27 1.57 -3.01 2.63
N ALA A 28 0.99 -1.80 2.59
CA ALA A 28 1.33 -0.81 1.58
C ALA A 28 2.17 0.31 2.21
N ILE A 29 3.25 0.72 1.54
CA ILE A 29 4.20 1.73 2.02
C ILE A 29 4.26 2.84 0.97
N PHE A 30 3.78 4.02 1.33
CA PHE A 30 3.71 5.18 0.45
C PHE A 30 4.30 6.44 1.08
N PRO A 31 4.77 7.40 0.28
CA PRO A 31 5.32 8.65 0.80
C PRO A 31 4.28 9.62 1.35
N HIS A 32 3.08 9.73 0.75
CA HIS A 32 2.10 10.76 1.10
C HIS A 32 0.72 10.21 1.46
N PRO A 33 -0.07 10.95 2.25
CA PRO A 33 -1.51 10.77 2.32
C PRO A 33 -2.13 11.05 0.95
N ASP A 34 -2.96 10.17 0.41
CA ASP A 34 -3.60 10.13 -0.91
C ASP A 34 -3.01 9.11 -1.92
N ASP A 35 -1.76 8.72 -1.78
CA ASP A 35 -1.10 7.74 -2.67
C ASP A 35 -1.83 6.38 -2.70
N GLU A 36 -2.47 5.99 -1.59
CA GLU A 36 -3.25 4.76 -1.49
C GLU A 36 -4.46 4.73 -2.44
N SER A 37 -4.91 5.89 -2.93
CA SER A 37 -6.00 5.98 -3.91
C SER A 37 -5.68 5.26 -5.22
N ALA A 38 -4.40 5.20 -5.57
CA ALA A 38 -3.94 4.51 -6.78
C ALA A 38 -4.15 2.98 -6.76
N ILE A 39 -4.37 2.39 -5.57
CA ILE A 39 -4.61 0.96 -5.38
C ILE A 39 -5.84 0.68 -4.49
N ALA A 40 -6.75 1.62 -4.38
CA ALA A 40 -7.88 1.57 -3.45
C ALA A 40 -8.74 0.31 -3.64
N GLU A 41 -8.96 -0.13 -4.89
CA GLU A 41 -9.70 -1.36 -5.22
C GLU A 41 -9.00 -2.60 -4.64
N VAL A 42 -7.66 -2.64 -4.72
CA VAL A 42 -6.86 -3.77 -4.19
C VAL A 42 -6.90 -3.80 -2.66
N LEU A 43 -6.81 -2.64 -2.02
CA LEU A 43 -6.92 -2.54 -0.55
C LEU A 43 -8.30 -2.99 -0.07
N LEU A 44 -9.36 -2.51 -0.74
CA LEU A 44 -10.75 -2.87 -0.47
C LEU A 44 -11.00 -4.38 -0.61
N GLN A 45 -10.53 -4.98 -1.71
CA GLN A 45 -10.66 -6.43 -1.95
C GLN A 45 -9.97 -7.25 -0.87
N HIS A 46 -8.74 -6.91 -0.52
CA HIS A 46 -8.00 -7.67 0.49
C HIS A 46 -8.64 -7.53 1.89
N ALA A 47 -9.15 -6.35 2.24
CA ALA A 47 -9.95 -6.19 3.45
C ALA A 47 -11.20 -7.09 3.43
N GLY A 48 -11.93 -7.14 2.29
CA GLY A 48 -13.07 -8.03 2.09
C GLY A 48 -12.73 -9.52 2.15
N MET A 49 -11.51 -9.91 1.79
CA MET A 49 -10.98 -11.28 1.93
C MET A 49 -10.53 -11.62 3.35
N GLY A 50 -10.65 -10.70 4.30
CA GLY A 50 -10.24 -10.91 5.69
C GLY A 50 -8.75 -10.66 5.97
N TYR A 51 -8.02 -10.04 5.05
CA TYR A 51 -6.66 -9.58 5.34
C TYR A 51 -6.71 -8.41 6.33
N LYS A 52 -5.73 -8.35 7.20
CA LYS A 52 -5.36 -7.09 7.83
C LYS A 52 -4.65 -6.23 6.79
N VAL A 53 -5.23 -5.11 6.40
CA VAL A 53 -4.62 -4.19 5.44
C VAL A 53 -4.06 -3.00 6.19
N GLN A 54 -2.73 -2.82 6.14
CA GLN A 54 -2.02 -1.78 6.85
C GLN A 54 -1.33 -0.84 5.89
N LEU A 55 -1.51 0.47 6.09
CA LEU A 55 -0.74 1.51 5.40
C LEU A 55 0.38 2.02 6.31
N ILE A 56 1.57 2.21 5.74
CA ILE A 56 2.64 3.07 6.27
C ILE A 56 2.77 4.25 5.32
N ILE A 57 2.63 5.45 5.87
CA ILE A 57 2.78 6.72 5.14
C ILE A 57 4.01 7.43 5.69
N ALA A 58 4.98 7.72 4.84
CA ALA A 58 6.27 8.24 5.27
C ALA A 58 6.17 9.68 5.79
N THR A 59 5.58 10.58 4.98
CA THR A 59 5.42 12.00 5.32
C THR A 59 3.95 12.31 5.60
N ASP A 60 3.67 13.45 6.18
CA ASP A 60 2.28 13.94 6.32
C ASP A 60 1.88 14.91 5.20
N GLY A 61 2.76 15.10 4.21
CA GLY A 61 2.49 15.95 3.06
C GLY A 61 2.24 17.43 3.38
N LYS A 62 2.75 17.92 4.51
CA LYS A 62 2.49 19.27 5.05
C LYS A 62 2.87 20.43 4.13
N ASP A 63 3.62 20.16 3.05
CA ASP A 63 4.04 21.17 2.06
C ASP A 63 3.12 21.17 0.81
N GLY A 64 2.14 20.27 0.74
CA GLY A 64 1.24 20.10 -0.40
C GLY A 64 0.13 21.15 -0.45
N THR A 65 0.45 22.35 -0.93
CA THR A 65 -0.47 23.50 -0.97
C THR A 65 -1.09 23.75 -2.37
N ARG A 66 -0.99 22.80 -3.28
CA ARG A 66 -1.43 22.98 -4.68
C ARG A 66 -2.93 23.32 -4.80
N VAL A 67 -3.76 22.68 -4.02
CA VAL A 67 -5.23 22.80 -4.09
C VAL A 67 -5.79 23.64 -2.93
N THR A 68 -5.17 23.57 -1.76
CA THR A 68 -5.65 24.22 -0.56
C THR A 68 -5.09 25.64 -0.36
N LYS A 69 -5.86 26.52 0.30
CA LYS A 69 -5.39 27.82 0.78
C LYS A 69 -4.78 27.75 2.19
N ILE A 70 -4.78 26.57 2.81
CA ILE A 70 -4.17 26.36 4.12
C ILE A 70 -2.65 26.46 3.96
N PRO A 71 -1.97 27.29 4.76
CA PRO A 71 -0.52 27.41 4.70
C PRO A 71 0.20 26.08 4.94
N ALA A 72 1.34 25.87 4.26
CA ALA A 72 2.23 24.77 4.58
C ALA A 72 2.62 24.74 6.05
N GLY A 73 2.76 23.55 6.62
CA GLY A 73 3.16 23.34 8.01
C GLY A 73 2.32 22.29 8.73
N ASP A 74 2.52 22.21 10.04
CA ASP A 74 1.97 21.11 10.87
C ASP A 74 0.44 21.08 10.89
N GLY A 75 -0.23 22.24 10.74
CA GLY A 75 -1.70 22.33 10.62
C GLY A 75 -2.22 21.60 9.38
N LEU A 76 -1.59 21.84 8.22
CA LEU A 76 -1.93 21.14 6.99
C LEU A 76 -1.58 19.65 7.11
N GLY A 77 -0.41 19.32 7.63
CA GLY A 77 -0.01 17.92 7.84
C GLY A 77 -0.99 17.17 8.74
N LYS A 78 -1.48 17.80 9.81
CA LYS A 78 -2.53 17.19 10.66
C LYS A 78 -3.79 16.91 9.86
N LEU A 79 -4.28 17.87 9.09
CA LEU A 79 -5.49 17.70 8.27
C LEU A 79 -5.31 16.58 7.25
N ARG A 80 -4.18 16.52 6.55
CA ARG A 80 -3.89 15.44 5.58
C ARG A 80 -3.86 14.06 6.22
N ARG A 81 -3.33 13.93 7.44
CA ARG A 81 -3.44 12.66 8.19
C ARG A 81 -4.89 12.31 8.50
N ASP A 82 -5.73 13.30 8.83
CA ASP A 82 -7.16 13.06 9.09
C ASP A 82 -7.91 12.69 7.80
N GLU A 83 -7.53 13.23 6.64
CA GLU A 83 -8.03 12.85 5.32
C GLU A 83 -7.70 11.38 5.01
N SER A 84 -6.46 10.94 5.24
CA SER A 84 -6.06 9.54 5.04
C SER A 84 -6.78 8.58 6.01
N ARG A 85 -7.04 9.00 7.26
CA ARG A 85 -7.88 8.23 8.21
C ARG A 85 -9.32 8.10 7.71
N CYS A 86 -9.86 9.17 7.11
CA CYS A 86 -11.19 9.14 6.48
C CYS A 86 -11.23 8.08 5.36
N ALA A 87 -10.23 8.07 4.49
CA ALA A 87 -10.11 7.11 3.39
C ALA A 87 -9.96 5.68 3.90
N ALA A 88 -9.05 5.44 4.85
CA ALA A 88 -8.85 4.14 5.46
C ALA A 88 -10.14 3.57 6.09
N LYS A 89 -10.92 4.40 6.78
CA LYS A 89 -12.22 4.01 7.34
C LYS A 89 -13.21 3.61 6.25
N LYS A 90 -13.27 4.33 5.14
CA LYS A 90 -14.16 4.01 4.00
C LYS A 90 -13.75 2.72 3.31
N LEU A 91 -12.44 2.46 3.18
CA LEU A 91 -11.91 1.21 2.63
C LEU A 91 -12.07 0.02 3.58
N GLY A 92 -12.39 0.24 4.86
CA GLY A 92 -12.46 -0.83 5.85
C GLY A 92 -11.09 -1.42 6.21
N ILE A 93 -10.04 -0.61 6.15
CA ILE A 93 -8.66 -1.00 6.46
C ILE A 93 -8.20 -0.41 7.81
N GLU A 94 -7.03 -0.85 8.28
CA GLU A 94 -6.45 -0.36 9.54
C GLU A 94 -6.12 1.15 9.47
N GLU A 95 -6.07 1.80 10.62
CA GLU A 95 -5.61 3.18 10.71
C GLU A 95 -4.18 3.29 10.17
N PRO A 96 -3.88 4.27 9.28
CA PRO A 96 -2.54 4.43 8.73
C PRO A 96 -1.48 4.75 9.80
N ILE A 97 -0.30 4.18 9.65
CA ILE A 97 0.88 4.49 10.47
C ILE A 97 1.66 5.61 9.76
N PHE A 98 1.73 6.78 10.39
CA PHE A 98 2.51 7.92 9.91
C PHE A 98 3.89 7.94 10.55
N LEU A 99 4.96 7.96 9.74
CA LEU A 99 6.34 7.90 10.24
C LEU A 99 6.91 9.27 10.62
N GLY A 100 6.24 10.35 10.24
CA GLY A 100 6.70 11.70 10.52
C GLY A 100 8.07 12.00 9.88
N ILE A 101 8.31 11.46 8.69
CA ILE A 101 9.42 11.86 7.84
C ILE A 101 9.10 13.25 7.30
N GLU A 102 10.06 14.15 7.35
CA GLU A 102 9.81 15.52 6.91
C GLU A 102 9.67 15.61 5.40
N ARG A 103 10.65 15.00 4.68
CA ARG A 103 10.69 14.97 3.23
C ARG A 103 11.67 13.91 2.73
N LEU A 104 11.35 13.23 1.63
CA LEU A 104 12.20 12.18 1.06
C LEU A 104 13.02 12.63 -0.15
N ASP A 105 12.85 13.87 -0.63
CA ASP A 105 13.64 14.45 -1.72
C ASP A 105 14.65 15.51 -1.23
N THR A 106 15.33 16.16 -2.17
CA THR A 106 16.37 17.17 -1.88
C THR A 106 15.86 18.60 -1.85
N LYS A 107 14.53 18.83 -1.91
CA LYS A 107 13.93 20.17 -2.01
C LYS A 107 14.33 21.12 -0.89
N ILE A 108 14.49 20.61 0.33
CA ILE A 108 14.92 21.37 1.51
C ILE A 108 16.40 21.13 1.87
N GLY A 109 17.16 20.54 0.94
CA GLY A 109 18.60 20.37 1.04
C GLY A 109 19.06 18.93 1.15
N VAL A 110 20.27 18.68 0.65
CA VAL A 110 20.89 17.34 0.62
C VAL A 110 21.12 16.77 2.02
N GLY A 111 21.49 17.61 2.97
CA GLY A 111 21.69 17.19 4.38
C GLY A 111 20.40 16.66 5.01
N ASN A 112 19.28 17.32 4.74
CA ASN A 112 17.97 16.86 5.19
C ASN A 112 17.59 15.53 4.53
N TYR A 113 17.78 15.42 3.21
CA TYR A 113 17.53 14.17 2.47
C TYR A 113 18.24 12.98 3.14
N PHE A 114 19.55 13.08 3.41
CA PHE A 114 20.28 12.00 4.05
C PHE A 114 19.76 11.66 5.46
N ALA A 115 19.41 12.67 6.24
CA ALA A 115 18.88 12.46 7.59
C ALA A 115 17.52 11.77 7.56
N GLN A 116 16.61 12.24 6.70
CA GLN A 116 15.26 11.70 6.58
C GLN A 116 15.25 10.31 5.94
N HIS A 117 16.09 10.05 4.93
CA HIS A 117 16.25 8.71 4.34
C HIS A 117 16.72 7.68 5.38
N LYS A 118 17.74 8.03 6.19
CA LYS A 118 18.19 7.17 7.30
C LYS A 118 17.10 6.92 8.33
N LYS A 119 16.34 7.94 8.69
CA LYS A 119 15.20 7.82 9.62
C LYS A 119 14.14 6.90 9.03
N PHE A 120 13.79 7.07 7.74
CA PHE A 120 12.82 6.24 7.05
C PHE A 120 13.22 4.76 7.06
N LEU A 121 14.46 4.45 6.66
CA LEU A 121 14.99 3.08 6.70
C LEU A 121 14.94 2.49 8.13
N LYS A 122 15.31 3.26 9.15
CA LYS A 122 15.23 2.82 10.55
C LYS A 122 13.81 2.48 10.96
N GLU A 123 12.85 3.36 10.71
CA GLU A 123 11.43 3.13 11.01
C GLU A 123 10.90 1.86 10.32
N LEU A 124 11.23 1.68 9.05
CA LEU A 124 10.82 0.49 8.31
C LEU A 124 11.47 -0.79 8.84
N THR A 125 12.75 -0.73 9.27
CA THR A 125 13.45 -1.89 9.86
C THR A 125 12.75 -2.39 11.12
N GLU A 126 12.15 -1.50 11.89
CA GLU A 126 11.40 -1.85 13.11
C GLU A 126 9.96 -2.32 12.78
N LYS A 127 9.28 -1.61 11.88
CA LYS A 127 7.85 -1.83 11.63
C LYS A 127 7.53 -3.02 10.73
N ILE A 128 8.32 -3.28 9.69
CA ILE A 128 8.04 -4.39 8.78
C ILE A 128 8.02 -5.73 9.52
N PRO A 129 9.04 -6.09 10.34
CA PRO A 129 8.99 -7.34 11.10
C PRO A 129 7.89 -7.38 12.18
N ALA A 130 7.56 -6.23 12.79
CA ALA A 130 6.49 -6.15 13.78
C ALA A 130 5.10 -6.38 13.17
N ILE A 131 4.88 -5.92 11.95
CA ILE A 131 3.65 -6.15 11.17
C ILE A 131 3.64 -7.57 10.59
N ASP A 132 4.81 -8.09 10.20
CA ASP A 132 5.05 -9.41 9.59
C ASP A 132 4.09 -9.70 8.42
N PRO A 133 4.15 -8.87 7.35
CA PRO A 133 3.20 -8.94 6.24
C PRO A 133 3.40 -10.18 5.36
N GLU A 134 2.32 -10.64 4.72
CA GLU A 134 2.36 -11.66 3.67
C GLU A 134 3.09 -11.13 2.41
N PHE A 135 2.90 -9.84 2.12
CA PHE A 135 3.58 -9.12 1.04
C PHE A 135 3.50 -7.60 1.23
N ILE A 136 4.34 -6.90 0.47
CA ILE A 136 4.46 -5.44 0.51
C ILE A 136 4.13 -4.86 -0.87
N ILE A 137 3.39 -3.75 -0.90
CA ILE A 137 3.15 -2.93 -2.09
C ILE A 137 3.80 -1.56 -1.87
N THR A 138 4.46 -1.02 -2.90
CA THR A 138 4.98 0.35 -2.95
C THR A 138 5.09 0.84 -4.39
N PHE A 139 5.59 2.05 -4.61
CA PHE A 139 5.93 2.55 -5.94
C PHE A 139 7.18 1.87 -6.50
N GLY A 140 7.25 1.80 -7.83
CA GLY A 140 8.43 1.33 -8.54
C GLY A 140 9.49 2.42 -8.72
N PRO A 141 10.62 2.09 -9.39
CA PRO A 141 11.66 3.05 -9.73
C PRO A 141 11.22 4.20 -10.65
N ASP A 142 10.09 4.06 -11.31
CA ASP A 142 9.43 5.07 -12.12
C ASP A 142 8.66 6.09 -11.28
N GLY A 143 8.34 5.75 -10.02
CA GLY A 143 7.66 6.64 -9.09
C GLY A 143 6.24 6.97 -9.51
N ASP A 144 5.58 6.10 -10.29
CA ASP A 144 4.22 6.29 -10.78
C ASP A 144 4.08 7.54 -11.66
N SER A 145 3.89 8.71 -11.05
CA SER A 145 3.83 10.03 -11.69
C SER A 145 5.19 10.69 -11.90
N THR A 146 6.30 9.95 -11.79
CA THR A 146 7.68 10.48 -11.75
C THR A 146 7.95 11.40 -10.53
N HIS A 147 7.11 11.36 -9.51
CA HIS A 147 7.31 12.14 -8.30
C HIS A 147 8.56 11.68 -7.55
N SER A 148 9.45 12.61 -7.21
CA SER A 148 10.76 12.30 -6.61
C SER A 148 10.64 11.50 -5.31
N GLU A 149 9.67 11.84 -4.45
CA GLU A 149 9.48 11.12 -3.18
C GLU A 149 8.88 9.72 -3.38
N HIS A 150 8.08 9.48 -4.44
CA HIS A 150 7.62 8.14 -4.81
C HIS A 150 8.80 7.25 -5.22
N ILE A 151 9.70 7.77 -6.06
CA ILE A 151 10.93 7.08 -6.49
C ILE A 151 11.79 6.72 -5.27
N VAL A 152 12.01 7.69 -4.38
CA VAL A 152 12.85 7.49 -3.19
C VAL A 152 12.22 6.50 -2.22
N ALA A 153 10.91 6.57 -1.98
CA ALA A 153 10.22 5.64 -1.11
C ALA A 153 10.33 4.19 -1.62
N GLY A 154 10.04 3.97 -2.91
CA GLY A 154 10.17 2.66 -3.54
C GLY A 154 11.61 2.11 -3.52
N ALA A 155 12.59 2.97 -3.80
CA ALA A 155 14.00 2.61 -3.74
C ALA A 155 14.44 2.25 -2.32
N ALA A 156 14.02 3.01 -1.30
CA ALA A 156 14.33 2.77 0.09
C ALA A 156 13.75 1.43 0.60
N VAL A 157 12.49 1.12 0.27
CA VAL A 157 11.87 -0.17 0.60
C VAL A 157 12.65 -1.32 -0.04
N THR A 158 13.03 -1.17 -1.32
CA THR A 158 13.80 -2.18 -2.06
C THR A 158 15.18 -2.41 -1.44
N GLU A 159 15.91 -1.32 -1.16
CA GLU A 159 17.23 -1.36 -0.50
C GLU A 159 17.14 -2.07 0.85
N LEU A 160 16.14 -1.72 1.67
CA LEU A 160 15.96 -2.33 2.97
C LEU A 160 15.76 -3.84 2.88
N LEU A 161 14.85 -4.30 2.00
CA LEU A 161 14.59 -5.73 1.84
C LEU A 161 15.81 -6.50 1.35
N LEU A 162 16.65 -5.88 0.50
CA LEU A 162 17.91 -6.47 0.05
C LEU A 162 18.92 -6.52 1.18
N ARG A 163 19.12 -5.42 1.90
CA ARG A 163 20.09 -5.28 2.99
C ARG A 163 19.83 -6.25 4.14
N GLU A 164 18.57 -6.41 4.51
CA GLU A 164 18.16 -7.31 5.61
C GLU A 164 17.95 -8.76 5.14
N GLY A 165 18.11 -9.05 3.84
CA GLY A 165 17.86 -10.38 3.29
C GLY A 165 16.38 -10.80 3.30
N TRP A 166 15.45 -9.86 3.30
CA TRP A 166 14.01 -10.11 3.49
C TRP A 166 13.21 -10.28 2.20
N VAL A 167 13.81 -10.17 1.03
CA VAL A 167 13.11 -10.25 -0.28
C VAL A 167 12.25 -11.51 -0.45
N GLN A 168 12.71 -12.63 0.13
CA GLN A 168 11.97 -13.90 0.05
C GLN A 168 10.89 -14.00 1.13
N LYS A 169 11.14 -13.38 2.29
CA LYS A 169 10.22 -13.39 3.43
C LYS A 169 9.05 -12.44 3.20
N TYR A 170 9.32 -11.28 2.63
CA TYR A 170 8.34 -10.23 2.37
C TYR A 170 8.34 -9.88 0.87
N PRO A 171 7.63 -10.64 0.02
CA PRO A 171 7.53 -10.37 -1.41
C PRO A 171 7.11 -8.92 -1.67
N LEU A 172 7.83 -8.25 -2.57
CA LEU A 172 7.62 -6.84 -2.91
C LEU A 172 6.96 -6.72 -4.28
N TYR A 173 5.94 -5.89 -4.37
CA TYR A 173 5.21 -5.57 -5.58
C TYR A 173 5.22 -4.06 -5.81
N TYR A 174 5.66 -3.64 -6.99
CA TYR A 174 5.61 -2.25 -7.43
C TYR A 174 4.32 -2.00 -8.19
N LEU A 175 3.56 -0.97 -7.77
CA LEU A 175 2.46 -0.44 -8.58
C LEU A 175 3.01 -0.06 -9.95
N SER A 176 2.27 -0.38 -10.98
CA SER A 176 2.68 -0.10 -12.37
C SER A 176 1.47 0.07 -13.26
N TRP A 177 1.61 0.91 -14.27
CA TRP A 177 0.57 1.18 -15.24
C TRP A 177 0.91 0.55 -16.60
N THR A 178 -0.09 0.16 -17.36
CA THR A 178 0.08 -0.21 -18.76
C THR A 178 0.31 1.04 -19.60
N PRO A 179 0.86 0.93 -20.84
CA PRO A 179 1.00 2.10 -21.73
C PRO A 179 -0.33 2.83 -22.00
N GLU A 180 -1.44 2.09 -22.05
CA GLU A 180 -2.78 2.66 -22.24
C GLU A 180 -3.24 3.43 -21.00
N GLN A 181 -3.08 2.85 -19.82
CA GLN A 181 -3.40 3.53 -18.56
C GLN A 181 -2.50 4.74 -18.32
N GLY A 182 -1.19 4.61 -18.55
CA GLY A 182 -0.26 5.73 -18.41
C GLY A 182 -0.65 6.92 -19.30
N LYS A 183 -1.11 6.65 -20.53
CA LYS A 183 -1.62 7.70 -21.42
C LYS A 183 -2.95 8.29 -20.92
N LEU A 184 -3.84 7.45 -20.39
CA LEU A 184 -5.17 7.88 -19.94
C LEU A 184 -5.10 8.74 -18.67
N PHE A 185 -4.24 8.37 -17.73
CA PHE A 185 -4.10 9.03 -16.44
C PHE A 185 -2.96 10.06 -16.39
N ASP A 186 -2.25 10.26 -17.48
CA ASP A 186 -1.04 11.11 -17.56
C ASP A 186 0.06 10.70 -16.57
N LEU A 187 0.31 9.38 -16.49
CA LEU A 187 1.26 8.75 -15.58
C LEU A 187 2.39 8.04 -16.33
N GLY A 188 3.43 7.67 -15.59
CA GLY A 188 4.46 6.74 -16.06
C GLY A 188 3.85 5.39 -16.42
N TYR A 189 4.56 4.60 -17.23
CA TYR A 189 4.09 3.26 -17.59
C TYR A 189 5.23 2.27 -17.76
N VAL A 190 4.88 0.99 -17.68
CA VAL A 190 5.81 -0.12 -17.91
C VAL A 190 5.31 -0.96 -19.09
N ASN A 191 6.25 -1.45 -19.91
CA ASN A 191 5.89 -2.34 -21.00
C ASN A 191 5.14 -3.58 -20.46
N LYS A 192 3.98 -3.92 -21.06
CA LYS A 192 3.08 -4.99 -20.63
C LYS A 192 3.78 -6.34 -20.36
N LYS A 193 4.85 -6.65 -21.09
CA LYS A 193 5.60 -7.92 -20.90
C LYS A 193 6.29 -8.04 -19.53
N TYR A 194 6.45 -6.93 -18.81
CA TYR A 194 7.05 -6.87 -17.46
C TYR A 194 6.01 -6.75 -16.35
N LEU A 195 4.73 -6.57 -16.68
CA LEU A 195 3.62 -6.55 -15.74
C LEU A 195 3.20 -8.00 -15.48
N ASN A 196 3.66 -8.55 -14.37
CA ASN A 196 3.51 -9.98 -14.08
C ASN A 196 2.44 -10.29 -13.01
N VAL A 197 1.78 -9.26 -12.49
CA VAL A 197 0.63 -9.37 -11.59
C VAL A 197 -0.46 -8.42 -12.07
N ARG A 198 -1.68 -8.95 -12.18
CA ARG A 198 -2.90 -8.21 -12.54
C ARG A 198 -3.98 -8.55 -11.53
N ILE A 199 -4.53 -7.56 -10.89
CA ILE A 199 -5.66 -7.68 -9.96
C ILE A 199 -6.87 -7.05 -10.64
N ASN A 200 -7.84 -7.87 -11.00
CA ASN A 200 -9.09 -7.38 -11.57
C ASN A 200 -10.02 -6.90 -10.46
N TYR A 201 -10.85 -5.92 -10.78
CA TYR A 201 -11.90 -5.43 -9.91
C TYR A 201 -13.23 -5.32 -10.66
N THR A 202 -14.31 -5.34 -9.91
CA THR A 202 -15.68 -5.15 -10.42
C THR A 202 -16.05 -3.67 -10.42
N GLN A 203 -17.11 -3.31 -11.13
CA GLN A 203 -17.63 -1.94 -11.09
C GLN A 203 -18.06 -1.51 -9.67
N ASP A 204 -18.62 -2.43 -8.88
CA ASP A 204 -18.98 -2.14 -7.47
C ASP A 204 -17.74 -1.83 -6.63
N GLU A 205 -16.66 -2.58 -6.82
CA GLU A 205 -15.40 -2.33 -6.11
C GLU A 205 -14.76 -1.00 -6.54
N GLU A 206 -14.81 -0.65 -7.82
CA GLU A 206 -14.37 0.65 -8.33
C GLU A 206 -15.18 1.80 -7.75
N ASP A 207 -16.53 1.71 -7.81
CA ASP A 207 -17.42 2.74 -7.27
C ASP A 207 -17.17 2.97 -5.78
N ARG A 208 -16.98 1.91 -5.00
CA ARG A 208 -16.66 1.97 -3.58
C ARG A 208 -15.24 2.53 -3.31
N ALA A 209 -14.26 2.16 -4.14
CA ALA A 209 -12.92 2.72 -4.05
C ALA A 209 -12.91 4.22 -4.31
N LEU A 210 -13.66 4.68 -5.32
CA LEU A 210 -13.78 6.10 -5.64
C LEU A 210 -14.49 6.95 -4.55
N GLU A 211 -15.22 6.32 -3.62
CA GLU A 211 -15.80 7.03 -2.48
C GLU A 211 -14.76 7.64 -1.52
N ILE A 212 -13.48 7.22 -1.59
CA ILE A 212 -12.44 7.84 -0.76
C ILE A 212 -12.01 9.21 -1.26
N MET A 213 -12.13 9.49 -2.54
CA MET A 213 -11.64 10.74 -3.16
C MET A 213 -12.15 12.01 -2.47
N PRO A 214 -13.43 12.11 -2.08
CA PRO A 214 -13.91 13.26 -1.31
C PRO A 214 -13.31 13.43 0.09
N CYS A 215 -12.54 12.46 0.61
CA CYS A 215 -11.79 12.63 1.84
C CYS A 215 -10.60 13.60 1.67
N TYR A 216 -10.02 13.69 0.48
CA TYR A 216 -8.79 14.43 0.19
C TYR A 216 -9.05 15.87 -0.27
N THR A 217 -9.74 16.65 0.54
CA THR A 217 -10.16 18.04 0.24
C THR A 217 -8.99 19.00 0.05
N THR A 218 -7.81 18.68 0.59
CA THR A 218 -6.61 19.49 0.43
C THR A 218 -5.77 19.12 -0.78
N GLN A 219 -6.08 18.00 -1.45
CA GLN A 219 -5.28 17.44 -2.54
C GLN A 219 -5.97 17.49 -3.89
N TYR A 220 -7.29 17.34 -3.92
CA TYR A 220 -8.07 17.29 -5.14
C TYR A 220 -9.20 18.32 -5.11
N THR A 221 -9.35 19.03 -6.23
CA THR A 221 -10.55 19.84 -6.48
C THR A 221 -11.72 18.92 -6.86
N PRO A 222 -12.97 19.39 -6.72
CA PRO A 222 -14.14 18.65 -7.22
C PRO A 222 -14.06 18.32 -8.72
N GLU A 223 -13.43 19.18 -9.52
CA GLU A 223 -13.21 18.96 -10.94
C GLU A 223 -12.19 17.83 -11.20
N GLU A 224 -11.10 17.81 -10.49
CA GLU A 224 -10.11 16.72 -10.56
C GLU A 224 -10.72 15.37 -10.17
N ILE A 225 -11.49 15.32 -9.09
CA ILE A 225 -12.22 14.10 -8.68
C ILE A 225 -13.17 13.62 -9.79
N ALA A 226 -13.91 14.54 -10.44
CA ALA A 226 -14.80 14.19 -11.53
C ALA A 226 -14.04 13.68 -12.76
N ASN A 227 -12.88 14.26 -13.06
CA ASN A 227 -12.02 13.83 -14.17
C ASN A 227 -11.39 12.44 -13.88
N ASP A 228 -10.90 12.21 -12.66
CA ASP A 228 -10.39 10.89 -12.26
C ASP A 228 -11.45 9.80 -12.40
N ARG A 229 -12.68 10.09 -11.91
CA ARG A 229 -13.81 9.18 -12.09
C ARG A 229 -14.10 8.89 -13.56
N LYS A 230 -14.05 9.90 -14.42
CA LYS A 230 -14.23 9.74 -15.86
C LYS A 230 -13.15 8.87 -16.46
N SER A 231 -11.89 9.11 -16.12
CA SER A 231 -10.76 8.32 -16.60
C SER A 231 -10.83 6.86 -16.14
N LYS A 232 -11.26 6.60 -14.90
CA LYS A 232 -11.53 5.25 -14.41
C LYS A 232 -12.60 4.55 -15.25
N ILE A 233 -13.73 5.19 -15.54
CA ILE A 233 -14.80 4.64 -16.41
C ILE A 233 -14.29 4.39 -17.84
N GLU A 234 -13.37 5.19 -18.34
CA GLU A 234 -12.75 5.03 -19.65
C GLU A 234 -11.72 3.89 -19.69
N ASP A 235 -11.10 3.54 -18.57
CA ASP A 235 -10.21 2.39 -18.46
C ASP A 235 -10.96 1.06 -18.53
N LYS A 236 -10.97 0.47 -19.73
CA LYS A 236 -11.63 -0.82 -19.97
C LYS A 236 -10.86 -2.03 -19.43
N SER A 237 -9.70 -1.83 -18.83
CA SER A 237 -8.93 -2.94 -18.25
C SER A 237 -9.56 -3.49 -16.97
N ASN A 238 -10.25 -2.65 -16.21
CA ASN A 238 -10.81 -2.93 -14.88
C ASN A 238 -9.81 -3.71 -14.02
N ALA A 239 -8.55 -3.22 -13.96
CA ALA A 239 -7.47 -3.91 -13.29
C ALA A 239 -6.37 -2.96 -12.83
N ILE A 240 -5.79 -3.26 -11.67
CA ILE A 240 -4.53 -2.68 -11.20
C ILE A 240 -3.41 -3.66 -11.53
N TYR A 241 -2.31 -3.14 -12.03
CA TYR A 241 -1.15 -3.94 -12.42
C TYR A 241 0.02 -3.72 -11.47
N PHE A 242 0.78 -4.79 -11.30
CA PHE A 242 1.99 -4.74 -10.49
C PHE A 242 3.14 -5.48 -11.18
N ARG A 243 4.33 -5.12 -10.73
CA ARG A 243 5.57 -5.80 -11.06
C ARG A 243 6.19 -6.37 -9.80
N LYS A 244 6.24 -7.69 -9.69
CA LYS A 244 6.93 -8.35 -8.57
C LYS A 244 8.43 -8.11 -8.66
N PHE A 245 9.03 -7.65 -7.57
CA PHE A 245 10.48 -7.57 -7.45
C PHE A 245 11.08 -8.98 -7.30
N VAL A 246 12.02 -9.31 -8.17
CA VAL A 246 12.66 -10.62 -8.21
C VAL A 246 14.18 -10.45 -8.22
N VAL A 247 14.86 -11.18 -7.35
CA VAL A 247 16.32 -11.22 -7.28
C VAL A 247 16.80 -12.60 -7.68
N ALA A 248 17.73 -12.67 -8.62
CA ALA A 248 18.41 -13.90 -8.98
C ALA A 248 19.27 -14.38 -7.81
N LYS A 249 19.21 -15.68 -7.53
CA LYS A 249 20.05 -16.30 -6.50
C LYS A 249 21.42 -16.68 -7.08
N GLY A 250 22.42 -16.69 -6.21
CA GLY A 250 23.78 -17.09 -6.53
C GLY A 250 24.68 -15.93 -6.98
N SER A 251 25.94 -16.22 -7.12
CA SER A 251 26.95 -15.30 -7.64
C SER A 251 27.48 -15.78 -8.98
N ARG A 252 27.94 -14.84 -9.80
CA ARG A 252 28.62 -15.11 -11.06
C ARG A 252 29.96 -14.41 -11.05
N ASP A 253 30.94 -14.96 -11.75
CA ASP A 253 32.29 -14.40 -11.90
C ASP A 253 32.39 -13.49 -13.15
N ARG A 254 31.31 -13.41 -13.93
CA ARG A 254 31.23 -12.57 -15.13
C ARG A 254 29.76 -12.21 -15.42
N PHE A 255 29.55 -11.15 -16.21
CA PHE A 255 28.26 -10.70 -16.71
C PHE A 255 27.68 -11.58 -17.82
#